data_b93ce5f24a54141401cbcebd82b0c354
#
_entry.id   b93ce5f24a54141401cbcebd82b0c354
#
_cell.length_a   1.000
_cell.length_b   1.000
_cell.length_c   1.000
_cell.angle_alpha   90.00
_cell.angle_beta   90.00
_cell.angle_gamma   90.00
#
_symmetry.space_group_name_H-M   'P 1'
#
loop_
_entity.id
_entity.type
_entity.pdbx_description
1 polymer ?
#
loop_
_entity_poly.entity_id
_entity_poly.type
_entity_poly.pdbx_seq_one_letter_code
_entity_poly.pdbx_strand_id
1 'polypeptide(L)'
;MKYAFRWRERAVRQLQAIPQTAALTILRAMTPLGDDPRRPDANLKKLGGYQDRYRLRVGDYRVIYDVLDAELVILVVGVGHRREIYRSLP
;
A
#
# COMPACT_ATOMS: atom_id res chain seq x y z
N MET A 1 8.87 -12.33 -9.03
CA MET A 1 7.82 -11.35 -8.65
C MET A 1 6.71 -11.39 -9.68
N LYS A 2 5.48 -11.70 -9.25
CA LYS A 2 4.35 -11.88 -10.19
C LYS A 2 3.72 -10.55 -10.58
N TYR A 3 3.60 -9.61 -9.61
CA TYR A 3 3.00 -8.30 -9.81
C TYR A 3 4.07 -7.23 -9.78
N ALA A 4 3.96 -6.24 -10.66
CA ALA A 4 4.80 -5.06 -10.64
C ALA A 4 4.17 -4.00 -9.75
N PHE A 5 4.99 -3.18 -9.11
CA PHE A 5 4.49 -2.04 -8.33
C PHE A 5 4.43 -0.81 -9.22
N ARG A 6 3.32 -0.10 -9.11
CA ARG A 6 3.15 1.22 -9.72
C ARG A 6 2.66 2.16 -8.63
N TRP A 7 3.16 3.38 -8.62
CA TRP A 7 2.86 4.36 -7.60
C TRP A 7 2.14 5.55 -8.19
N ARG A 8 1.06 5.97 -7.54
CA ARG A 8 0.49 7.27 -7.84
C ARG A 8 1.45 8.35 -7.36
N GLU A 9 1.52 9.46 -8.08
CA GLU A 9 2.40 10.58 -7.72
C GLU A 9 2.18 11.03 -6.28
N ARG A 10 0.93 11.11 -5.85
CA ARG A 10 0.59 11.47 -4.48
C ARG A 10 1.19 10.51 -3.45
N ALA A 11 1.14 9.21 -3.71
CA ALA A 11 1.69 8.21 -2.82
C ALA A 11 3.21 8.32 -2.73
N VAL A 12 3.88 8.62 -3.83
CA VAL A 12 5.32 8.90 -3.83
C VAL A 12 5.64 10.08 -2.93
N ARG A 13 4.91 11.19 -3.08
CA ARG A 13 5.12 12.37 -2.24
C ARG A 13 4.86 12.08 -0.76
N GLN A 14 3.85 11.29 -0.46
CA GLN A 14 3.55 10.89 0.91
C GLN A 14 4.68 10.06 1.52
N LEU A 15 5.23 9.13 0.74
CA LEU A 15 6.35 8.30 1.19
C LEU A 15 7.60 9.15 1.45
N GLN A 16 7.85 10.13 0.60
CA GLN A 16 8.99 11.05 0.75
C GLN A 16 8.86 11.99 1.95
N ALA A 17 7.64 12.21 2.43
CA ALA A 17 7.37 13.14 3.53
C ALA A 17 7.55 12.51 4.92
N ILE A 18 7.67 11.19 5.02
CA ILE A 18 7.86 10.52 6.30
C ILE A 18 9.35 10.25 6.55
N PRO A 19 9.76 9.93 7.80
CA PRO A 19 11.16 9.63 8.08
C PRO A 19 11.68 8.49 7.22
N GLN A 20 12.92 8.59 6.77
CA GLN A 20 13.54 7.61 5.87
C GLN A 20 13.51 6.19 6.44
N THR A 21 13.75 6.02 7.73
CA THR A 21 13.70 4.71 8.36
C THR A 21 12.32 4.08 8.27
N ALA A 22 11.27 4.87 8.45
CA ALA A 22 9.90 4.42 8.29
C ALA A 22 9.60 4.05 6.84
N ALA A 23 10.06 4.87 5.89
CA ALA A 23 9.87 4.60 4.47
C ALA A 23 10.51 3.27 4.05
N LEU A 24 11.74 3.00 4.53
CA LEU A 24 12.43 1.73 4.23
C LEU A 24 11.69 0.53 4.84
N THR A 25 11.18 0.67 6.06
CA THR A 25 10.40 -0.39 6.70
C THR A 25 9.14 -0.70 5.90
N ILE A 26 8.45 0.34 5.41
CA ILE A 26 7.27 0.20 4.57
C ILE A 26 7.62 -0.54 3.27
N LEU A 27 8.68 -0.14 2.58
CA LEU A 27 9.07 -0.77 1.32
C LEU A 27 9.41 -2.25 1.50
N ARG A 28 10.09 -2.59 2.60
CA ARG A 28 10.40 -3.99 2.93
C ARG A 28 9.12 -4.79 3.20
N ALA A 29 8.17 -4.21 3.91
CA ALA A 29 6.91 -4.87 4.21
C ALA A 29 6.06 -5.09 2.95
N MET A 30 6.21 -4.24 1.95
CA MET A 30 5.48 -4.35 0.69
C MET A 30 6.06 -5.41 -0.25
N THR A 31 7.33 -5.71 -0.15
CA THR A 31 8.02 -6.59 -1.10
C THR A 31 7.32 -7.94 -1.31
N PRO A 32 6.87 -8.65 -0.26
CA PRO A 32 6.16 -9.92 -0.45
C PRO A 32 4.84 -9.81 -1.22
N LEU A 33 4.24 -8.63 -1.25
CA LEU A 33 3.00 -8.41 -1.99
C LEU A 33 3.19 -8.60 -3.49
N GLY A 34 4.42 -8.42 -4.00
CA GLY A 34 4.73 -8.64 -5.40
C GLY A 34 4.49 -10.07 -5.84
N ASP A 35 4.59 -11.04 -4.95
CA ASP A 35 4.31 -12.44 -5.24
C ASP A 35 2.85 -12.79 -4.99
N ASP A 36 2.24 -12.20 -3.96
CA ASP A 36 0.84 -12.42 -3.63
C ASP A 36 0.26 -11.18 -2.95
N PRO A 37 -0.45 -10.32 -3.69
CA PRO A 37 -0.99 -9.08 -3.12
C PRO A 37 -2.14 -9.30 -2.13
N ARG A 38 -2.67 -10.52 -2.06
CA ARG A 38 -3.74 -10.91 -1.13
C ARG A 38 -3.28 -11.96 -0.13
N ARG A 39 -1.98 -12.02 0.13
CA ARG A 39 -1.41 -13.04 1.02
C ARG A 39 -2.09 -13.01 2.39
N PRO A 40 -2.27 -14.19 3.03
CA PRO A 40 -2.77 -14.22 4.41
C PRO A 40 -1.79 -13.51 5.35
N ASP A 41 -2.27 -12.44 6.00
CA ASP A 41 -1.44 -11.62 6.87
C ASP A 41 -2.38 -10.84 7.80
N ALA A 42 -2.10 -10.88 9.10
CA ALA A 42 -2.91 -10.17 10.08
C ALA A 42 -2.90 -8.65 9.88
N ASN A 43 -1.88 -8.13 9.19
CA ASN A 43 -1.73 -6.70 8.91
C ASN A 43 -2.38 -6.28 7.59
N LEU A 44 -2.94 -7.21 6.85
CA LEU A 44 -3.55 -6.94 5.55
C LEU A 44 -5.06 -7.07 5.64
N LYS A 45 -5.77 -6.06 5.13
CA LYS A 45 -7.23 -6.05 5.16
C LYS A 45 -7.78 -5.51 3.84
N LYS A 46 -8.80 -6.18 3.30
CA LYS A 46 -9.53 -5.67 2.15
C LYS A 46 -10.46 -4.54 2.62
N LEU A 47 -10.47 -3.42 1.89
CA LEU A 47 -11.33 -2.28 2.19
C LEU A 47 -12.67 -2.42 1.47
N GLY A 48 -13.77 -2.23 2.21
CA GLY A 48 -15.10 -2.19 1.63
C GLY A 48 -15.32 -0.90 0.83
N GLY A 49 -16.27 -0.94 -0.11
CA GLY A 49 -16.60 0.23 -0.93
C GLY A 49 -15.71 0.45 -2.14
N TYR A 50 -14.71 -0.41 -2.33
CA TYR A 50 -13.80 -0.39 -3.47
C TYR A 50 -13.78 -1.76 -4.11
N GLN A 51 -13.36 -1.84 -5.38
CA GLN A 51 -13.37 -3.11 -6.10
C GLN A 51 -12.32 -4.09 -5.56
N ASP A 52 -11.04 -3.70 -5.58
CA ASP A 52 -9.93 -4.53 -5.10
C ASP A 52 -8.90 -3.68 -4.37
N ARG A 53 -9.32 -3.01 -3.33
CA ARG A 53 -8.47 -2.12 -2.55
C ARG A 53 -8.13 -2.74 -1.20
N TYR A 54 -6.87 -2.65 -0.82
CA TYR A 54 -6.32 -3.25 0.39
C TYR A 54 -5.55 -2.23 1.21
N ARG A 55 -5.51 -2.49 2.51
CA ARG A 55 -4.69 -1.75 3.46
C ARG A 55 -3.66 -2.68 4.08
N LEU A 56 -2.39 -2.28 4.02
CA LEU A 56 -1.31 -2.93 4.76
C LEU A 56 -0.92 -2.05 5.94
N ARG A 57 -0.96 -2.61 7.14
CA ARG A 57 -0.50 -1.93 8.35
C ARG A 57 0.99 -2.17 8.56
N VAL A 58 1.75 -1.10 8.72
CA VAL A 58 3.19 -1.14 8.99
C VAL A 58 3.45 -0.20 10.17
N GLY A 59 3.41 -0.71 11.40
CA GLY A 59 3.49 0.11 12.60
C GLY A 59 2.36 1.13 12.65
N ASP A 60 2.71 2.39 12.79
CA ASP A 60 1.73 3.50 12.80
C ASP A 60 1.34 3.97 11.41
N TYR A 61 1.92 3.38 10.37
CA TYR A 61 1.65 3.76 8.99
C TYR A 61 0.72 2.76 8.32
N ARG A 62 0.07 3.24 7.27
CA ARG A 62 -0.80 2.43 6.42
C ARG A 62 -0.41 2.65 4.98
N VAL A 63 -0.39 1.57 4.21
CA VAL A 63 -0.23 1.60 2.77
C VAL A 63 -1.54 1.15 2.15
N ILE A 64 -2.06 1.96 1.24
CA ILE A 64 -3.30 1.64 0.53
C ILE A 64 -2.94 1.34 -0.92
N TYR A 65 -3.40 0.22 -1.43
CA TYR A 65 -3.13 -0.17 -2.81
C TYR A 65 -4.31 -0.86 -3.45
N ASP A 66 -4.38 -0.74 -4.77
CA ASP A 66 -5.33 -1.46 -5.59
C ASP A 66 -4.63 -2.60 -6.31
N VAL A 67 -5.31 -3.74 -6.46
CA VAL A 67 -4.79 -4.87 -7.22
C VAL A 67 -5.44 -4.85 -8.60
N LEU A 68 -4.62 -4.73 -9.63
CA LEU A 68 -5.05 -4.71 -11.02
C LEU A 68 -4.63 -6.05 -11.65
N ASP A 69 -5.46 -7.06 -11.47
CA ASP A 69 -5.12 -8.43 -11.87
C ASP A 69 -4.86 -8.58 -13.37
N ALA A 70 -5.66 -7.90 -14.19
CA ALA A 70 -5.50 -8.00 -15.64
C ALA A 70 -4.15 -7.49 -16.13
N GLU A 71 -3.55 -6.54 -15.40
CA GLU A 71 -2.25 -5.94 -15.72
C GLU A 71 -1.11 -6.54 -14.92
N LEU A 72 -1.41 -7.37 -13.91
CA LEU A 72 -0.44 -7.87 -12.93
C LEU A 72 0.31 -6.71 -12.25
N VAL A 73 -0.47 -5.72 -11.79
CA VAL A 73 0.04 -4.49 -11.16
C VAL A 73 -0.59 -4.31 -9.79
N ILE A 74 0.25 -3.88 -8.85
CA ILE A 74 -0.18 -3.34 -7.55
C ILE A 74 -0.01 -1.83 -7.64
N LEU A 75 -1.12 -1.10 -7.64
CA LEU A 75 -1.12 0.36 -7.72
C LEU A 75 -1.20 0.94 -6.31
N VAL A 76 -0.10 1.52 -5.83
CA VAL A 76 -0.07 2.17 -4.53
C VAL A 76 -0.74 3.53 -4.64
N VAL A 77 -1.84 3.72 -3.91
CA VAL A 77 -2.66 4.94 -4.00
C VAL A 77 -2.47 5.87 -2.81
N GLY A 78 -1.92 5.38 -1.70
CA GLY A 78 -1.67 6.23 -0.55
C GLY A 78 -0.76 5.59 0.48
N VAL A 79 0.02 6.45 1.16
CA VAL A 79 0.86 6.08 2.30
C VAL A 79 0.68 7.18 3.34
N GLY A 80 0.46 6.81 4.60
CA GLY A 80 0.33 7.82 5.62
C GLY A 80 0.12 7.25 7.01
N HIS A 81 0.08 8.17 7.97
CA HIS A 81 -0.16 7.81 9.35
C HIS A 81 -1.59 7.26 9.51
N ARG A 82 -1.76 6.28 10.41
CA ARG A 82 -3.04 5.59 10.65
C ARG A 82 -4.22 6.53 10.88
N ARG A 83 -3.98 7.73 11.42
CA ARG A 83 -5.04 8.69 11.74
C ARG A 83 -5.46 9.55 10.55
N GLU A 84 -4.63 9.63 9.53
CA GLU A 84 -4.79 10.59 8.44
C GLU A 84 -5.06 9.95 7.09
N ILE A 85 -4.58 8.71 6.90
CA ILE A 85 -4.59 8.09 5.57
C ILE A 85 -5.99 8.00 4.96
N TYR A 86 -7.01 7.72 5.76
CA TYR A 86 -8.35 7.53 5.25
C TYR A 86 -9.05 8.83 4.85
N ARG A 87 -8.59 9.97 5.35
CA ARG A 87 -9.14 11.27 4.97
C ARG A 87 -8.78 11.67 3.55
N SER A 88 -7.70 11.11 3.04
CA SER A 88 -7.11 11.51 1.78
C SER A 88 -7.30 10.49 0.67
N LEU A 89 -8.06 9.43 0.89
CA LEU A 89 -8.32 8.43 -0.15
C LEU A 89 -9.26 8.99 -1.22
N PRO A 90 -8.91 8.80 -2.49
CA PRO A 90 -9.80 9.17 -3.58
C PRO A 90 -11.04 8.29 -3.63
#